data_56e03240b656f2fc0afdb7dbf30ecf47
#
_entry.id   56e03240b656f2fc0afdb7dbf30ecf47
#
_cell.length_a   1.000
_cell.length_b   1.000
_cell.length_c   1.000
_cell.angle_alpha   90.00
_cell.angle_beta   90.00
_cell.angle_gamma   90.00
#
_symmetry.space_group_name_H-M   'P 1'
#
loop_
_entity.id
_entity.type
_entity.pdbx_description
1 polymer ?
#
loop_
_entity_poly.entity_id
_entity_poly.type
_entity_poly.pdbx_seq_one_letter_code
_entity_poly.pdbx_strand_id
1 'polypeptide(L)'
;MIRCQLSGDPGAPAMVMLHALGEHAASWDTVAPRFATRFRVVALDLRGHGASDWPGTYSFELMRDDVIGVLDDLDLHELVLVGHSMGGTVAYLVAQAQPSRITRLVVEDAPPPFARTRPVPPRPAGELSFDWAVVPAIIEEVNDPSQRWWTQLPDITAPTLLIGGGSTSHIPQEKLVDVARVVPWCTLITIPAGHDIHESEPDAFSEVVLDWLGADG
;
A
#
# COMPACT_ATOMS: atom_id res chain seq x y z
N MET A 1 -15.87 11.00 -1.01
CA MET A 1 -16.31 9.63 -0.59
C MET A 1 -15.29 8.62 -1.13
N ILE A 2 -14.82 7.69 -0.29
CA ILE A 2 -13.93 6.58 -0.69
C ILE A 2 -14.77 5.33 -0.95
N ARG A 3 -14.53 4.65 -2.08
CA ARG A 3 -15.18 3.39 -2.43
C ARG A 3 -14.33 2.21 -2.00
N CYS A 4 -15.02 1.14 -1.60
CA CYS A 4 -14.39 -0.10 -1.17
C CYS A 4 -15.01 -1.29 -1.90
N GLN A 5 -14.18 -2.26 -2.27
CA GLN A 5 -14.62 -3.61 -2.60
C GLN A 5 -14.48 -4.48 -1.34
N LEU A 6 -15.53 -5.21 -1.00
CA LEU A 6 -15.58 -6.05 0.19
C LEU A 6 -15.69 -7.52 -0.22
N SER A 7 -14.89 -8.38 0.43
CA SER A 7 -14.98 -9.83 0.28
C SER A 7 -14.60 -10.55 1.58
N GLY A 8 -14.97 -11.82 1.68
CA GLY A 8 -14.77 -12.62 2.91
C GLY A 8 -15.89 -12.45 3.94
N ASP A 9 -15.73 -13.13 5.08
CA ASP A 9 -16.69 -13.09 6.18
C ASP A 9 -16.62 -11.71 6.89
N PRO A 10 -17.74 -10.98 7.03
CA PRO A 10 -17.76 -9.70 7.76
C PRO A 10 -17.30 -9.80 9.23
N GLY A 11 -17.40 -10.97 9.86
CA GLY A 11 -16.95 -11.24 11.22
C GLY A 11 -15.49 -11.68 11.33
N ALA A 12 -14.80 -11.90 10.22
CA ALA A 12 -13.39 -12.25 10.23
C ALA A 12 -12.49 -11.03 10.52
N PRO A 13 -11.22 -11.25 10.95
CA PRO A 13 -10.24 -10.18 11.09
C PRO A 13 -10.10 -9.36 9.80
N ALA A 14 -9.97 -8.04 9.91
CA ALA A 14 -9.92 -7.16 8.75
C ALA A 14 -8.53 -7.16 8.06
N MET A 15 -8.54 -7.11 6.72
CA MET A 15 -7.39 -6.84 5.89
C MET A 15 -7.75 -5.71 4.91
N VAL A 16 -7.06 -4.59 5.02
CA VAL A 16 -7.26 -3.42 4.15
C VAL A 16 -6.16 -3.36 3.11
N MET A 17 -6.53 -3.17 1.83
CA MET A 17 -5.60 -3.19 0.70
C MET A 17 -5.61 -1.86 -0.06
N LEU A 18 -4.42 -1.30 -0.31
CA LEU A 18 -4.18 -0.01 -0.95
C LEU A 18 -3.36 -0.21 -2.23
N HIS A 19 -3.94 0.16 -3.37
CA HIS A 19 -3.36 -0.03 -4.72
C HIS A 19 -2.28 1.01 -5.07
N ALA A 20 -1.57 0.78 -6.18
CA ALA A 20 -0.58 1.70 -6.72
C ALA A 20 -1.18 2.89 -7.49
N LEU A 21 -0.33 3.84 -7.87
CA LEU A 21 -0.70 5.00 -8.68
C LEU A 21 -1.23 4.58 -10.06
N GLY A 22 -2.43 5.02 -10.37
CA GLY A 22 -3.09 4.74 -11.65
C GLY A 22 -3.92 3.45 -11.66
N GLU A 23 -3.91 2.70 -10.59
CA GLU A 23 -4.72 1.49 -10.38
C GLU A 23 -6.03 1.80 -9.62
N HIS A 24 -6.71 0.76 -9.18
CA HIS A 24 -7.90 0.82 -8.35
C HIS A 24 -8.06 -0.50 -7.57
N ALA A 25 -9.08 -0.62 -6.74
CA ALA A 25 -9.30 -1.79 -5.87
C ALA A 25 -9.24 -3.15 -6.61
N ALA A 26 -9.64 -3.19 -7.89
CA ALA A 26 -9.63 -4.43 -8.67
C ALA A 26 -8.23 -4.94 -9.03
N SER A 27 -7.15 -4.17 -8.83
CA SER A 27 -5.79 -4.71 -8.97
C SER A 27 -5.55 -5.90 -8.02
N TRP A 28 -6.26 -5.93 -6.89
CA TRP A 28 -6.18 -7.00 -5.91
C TRP A 28 -7.04 -8.24 -6.24
N ASP A 29 -7.84 -8.25 -7.32
CA ASP A 29 -8.78 -9.33 -7.64
C ASP A 29 -8.11 -10.70 -7.82
N THR A 30 -6.84 -10.72 -8.20
CA THR A 30 -6.04 -11.95 -8.36
C THR A 30 -5.72 -12.63 -7.02
N VAL A 31 -5.55 -11.87 -5.95
CA VAL A 31 -5.11 -12.35 -4.64
C VAL A 31 -6.17 -12.23 -3.54
N ALA A 32 -7.06 -11.24 -3.61
CA ALA A 32 -8.11 -11.00 -2.61
C ALA A 32 -8.96 -12.24 -2.29
N PRO A 33 -9.37 -13.10 -3.25
CA PRO A 33 -10.13 -14.30 -2.95
C PRO A 33 -9.42 -15.29 -2.03
N ARG A 34 -8.08 -15.34 -2.07
CA ARG A 34 -7.28 -16.22 -1.20
C ARG A 34 -7.27 -15.71 0.23
N PHE A 35 -7.12 -14.39 0.41
CA PHE A 35 -7.18 -13.76 1.73
C PHE A 35 -8.59 -13.78 2.31
N ALA A 36 -9.62 -13.66 1.46
CA ALA A 36 -11.02 -13.70 1.86
C ALA A 36 -11.47 -15.03 2.50
N THR A 37 -10.65 -16.10 2.41
CA THR A 37 -10.88 -17.36 3.13
C THR A 37 -10.64 -17.24 4.64
N ARG A 38 -9.87 -16.23 5.07
CA ARG A 38 -9.45 -16.02 6.47
C ARG A 38 -9.73 -14.61 6.99
N PHE A 39 -9.90 -13.63 6.09
CA PHE A 39 -10.02 -12.22 6.42
C PHE A 39 -11.27 -11.60 5.80
N ARG A 40 -11.80 -10.56 6.45
CA ARG A 40 -12.67 -9.58 5.82
C ARG A 40 -11.77 -8.64 5.01
N VAL A 41 -11.69 -8.84 3.70
CA VAL A 41 -10.87 -8.02 2.81
C VAL A 41 -11.62 -6.77 2.41
N VAL A 42 -10.95 -5.62 2.53
CA VAL A 42 -11.44 -4.27 2.19
C VAL A 42 -10.42 -3.64 1.25
N ALA A 43 -10.63 -3.77 -0.07
CA ALA A 43 -9.79 -3.12 -1.07
C ALA A 43 -10.36 -1.73 -1.40
N LEU A 44 -9.53 -0.69 -1.29
CA LEU A 44 -9.95 0.70 -1.45
C LEU A 44 -9.61 1.20 -2.85
N ASP A 45 -10.54 1.97 -3.44
CA ASP A 45 -10.19 2.95 -4.46
C ASP A 45 -9.68 4.20 -3.73
N LEU A 46 -8.38 4.49 -3.78
CA LEU A 46 -7.83 5.70 -3.16
C LEU A 46 -8.37 6.96 -3.86
N ARG A 47 -8.38 8.12 -3.16
CA ARG A 47 -8.86 9.38 -3.76
C ARG A 47 -8.26 9.62 -5.14
N GLY A 48 -9.09 10.07 -6.07
CA GLY A 48 -8.69 10.29 -7.45
C GLY A 48 -8.62 9.04 -8.31
N HIS A 49 -8.98 7.85 -7.80
CA HIS A 49 -8.93 6.58 -8.53
C HIS A 49 -10.27 5.85 -8.49
N GLY A 50 -10.49 5.01 -9.50
CA GLY A 50 -11.66 4.14 -9.60
C GLY A 50 -12.98 4.90 -9.44
N ALA A 51 -13.84 4.37 -8.57
CA ALA A 51 -15.15 4.93 -8.27
C ALA A 51 -15.17 5.87 -7.04
N SER A 52 -14.00 6.17 -6.45
CA SER A 52 -13.86 7.19 -5.40
C SER A 52 -13.95 8.61 -5.96
N ASP A 53 -14.16 9.59 -5.08
CA ASP A 53 -14.22 11.00 -5.47
C ASP A 53 -12.89 11.47 -6.09
N TRP A 54 -12.99 12.35 -7.09
CA TRP A 54 -11.87 13.01 -7.77
C TRP A 54 -11.85 14.50 -7.42
N PRO A 55 -11.34 14.87 -6.22
CA PRO A 55 -11.45 16.24 -5.71
C PRO A 55 -10.46 17.23 -6.36
N GLY A 56 -9.54 16.77 -7.21
CA GLY A 56 -8.54 17.60 -7.85
C GLY A 56 -7.38 18.03 -6.94
N THR A 57 -7.34 17.57 -5.68
CA THR A 57 -6.26 17.85 -4.73
C THR A 57 -5.77 16.53 -4.14
N TYR A 58 -4.47 16.28 -4.28
CA TYR A 58 -3.86 14.98 -3.99
C TYR A 58 -2.54 15.14 -3.25
N SER A 59 -2.35 14.34 -2.19
CA SER A 59 -1.10 14.13 -1.47
C SER A 59 -1.14 12.80 -0.74
N PHE A 60 0.02 12.31 -0.32
CA PHE A 60 0.08 11.10 0.49
C PHE A 60 -0.63 11.28 1.84
N GLU A 61 -0.52 12.45 2.46
CA GLU A 61 -1.20 12.75 3.72
C GLU A 61 -2.72 12.80 3.57
N LEU A 62 -3.23 13.37 2.49
CA LEU A 62 -4.67 13.35 2.22
C LEU A 62 -5.20 11.94 1.96
N MET A 63 -4.41 11.08 1.29
CA MET A 63 -4.76 9.66 1.10
C MET A 63 -4.74 8.91 2.43
N ARG A 64 -3.74 9.16 3.30
CA ARG A 64 -3.71 8.62 4.67
C ARG A 64 -4.96 9.00 5.45
N ASP A 65 -5.36 10.27 5.42
CA ASP A 65 -6.51 10.77 6.17
C ASP A 65 -7.82 10.14 5.68
N ASP A 66 -7.95 9.93 4.35
CA ASP A 66 -9.08 9.19 3.78
C ASP A 66 -9.12 7.73 4.26
N VAL A 67 -7.97 7.05 4.25
CA VAL A 67 -7.89 5.66 4.76
C VAL A 67 -8.30 5.62 6.22
N ILE A 68 -7.80 6.52 7.06
CA ILE A 68 -8.19 6.60 8.47
C ILE A 68 -9.69 6.83 8.60
N GLY A 69 -10.28 7.71 7.79
CA GLY A 69 -11.74 7.93 7.75
C GLY A 69 -12.52 6.67 7.40
N VAL A 70 -12.04 5.85 6.45
CA VAL A 70 -12.65 4.56 6.14
C VAL A 70 -12.53 3.57 7.31
N LEU A 71 -11.37 3.54 8.00
CA LEU A 71 -11.21 2.70 9.19
C LEU A 71 -12.20 3.09 10.29
N ASP A 72 -12.47 4.39 10.46
CA ASP A 72 -13.46 4.92 11.40
C ASP A 72 -14.89 4.54 10.99
N ASP A 73 -15.26 4.78 9.73
CA ASP A 73 -16.59 4.50 9.19
C ASP A 73 -16.97 3.01 9.25
N LEU A 74 -15.97 2.12 9.10
CA LEU A 74 -16.15 0.66 9.14
C LEU A 74 -15.90 0.05 10.52
N ASP A 75 -15.56 0.86 11.53
CA ASP A 75 -15.24 0.46 12.92
C ASP A 75 -14.11 -0.59 12.98
N LEU A 76 -13.03 -0.37 12.21
CA LEU A 76 -11.88 -1.27 12.12
C LEU A 76 -10.78 -0.81 13.08
N HIS A 77 -10.50 -1.64 14.12
CA HIS A 77 -9.55 -1.31 15.19
C HIS A 77 -8.31 -2.19 15.23
N GLU A 78 -8.39 -3.41 14.73
CA GLU A 78 -7.28 -4.36 14.68
C GLU A 78 -7.26 -4.98 13.29
N LEU A 79 -6.28 -4.58 12.45
CA LEU A 79 -6.28 -4.99 11.06
C LEU A 79 -4.88 -5.25 10.51
N VAL A 80 -4.85 -6.06 9.45
CA VAL A 80 -3.72 -6.17 8.54
C VAL A 80 -3.84 -5.06 7.50
N LEU A 81 -2.80 -4.25 7.33
CA LEU A 81 -2.74 -3.23 6.28
C LEU A 81 -1.76 -3.67 5.20
N VAL A 82 -2.22 -3.71 3.95
CA VAL A 82 -1.44 -4.10 2.78
C VAL A 82 -1.37 -2.90 1.83
N GLY A 83 -0.19 -2.55 1.34
CA GLY A 83 -0.03 -1.46 0.39
C GLY A 83 0.99 -1.76 -0.70
N HIS A 84 0.63 -1.47 -1.96
CA HIS A 84 1.51 -1.58 -3.10
C HIS A 84 1.96 -0.20 -3.57
N SER A 85 3.24 0.00 -3.80
CA SER A 85 3.79 1.22 -4.43
C SER A 85 3.32 2.52 -3.74
N MET A 86 2.50 3.35 -4.41
CA MET A 86 1.86 4.53 -3.82
C MET A 86 1.06 4.17 -2.56
N GLY A 87 0.25 3.11 -2.63
CA GLY A 87 -0.50 2.59 -1.48
C GLY A 87 0.42 2.10 -0.35
N GLY A 88 1.62 1.61 -0.65
CA GLY A 88 2.65 1.26 0.33
C GLY A 88 3.16 2.48 1.10
N THR A 89 3.39 3.61 0.39
CA THR A 89 3.73 4.87 1.06
C THR A 89 2.60 5.33 1.98
N VAL A 90 1.35 5.28 1.52
CA VAL A 90 0.18 5.61 2.34
C VAL A 90 0.08 4.67 3.55
N ALA A 91 0.35 3.37 3.38
CA ALA A 91 0.31 2.39 4.46
C ALA A 91 1.33 2.68 5.57
N TYR A 92 2.56 3.11 5.24
CA TYR A 92 3.50 3.60 6.25
C TYR A 92 2.94 4.77 7.05
N LEU A 93 2.36 5.77 6.37
CA LEU A 93 1.80 6.96 7.03
C LEU A 93 0.61 6.61 7.93
N VAL A 94 -0.25 5.67 7.53
CA VAL A 94 -1.34 5.16 8.36
C VAL A 94 -0.78 4.44 9.59
N ALA A 95 0.20 3.55 9.42
CA ALA A 95 0.81 2.81 10.52
C ALA A 95 1.52 3.74 11.53
N GLN A 96 2.14 4.83 11.07
CA GLN A 96 2.73 5.86 11.92
C GLN A 96 1.67 6.67 12.68
N ALA A 97 0.55 7.01 12.02
CA ALA A 97 -0.52 7.82 12.61
C ALA A 97 -1.44 7.02 13.53
N GLN A 98 -1.61 5.73 13.28
CA GLN A 98 -2.56 4.83 13.97
C GLN A 98 -1.89 3.52 14.42
N PRO A 99 -0.78 3.58 15.18
CA PRO A 99 0.02 2.38 15.51
C PRO A 99 -0.75 1.31 16.28
N SER A 100 -1.76 1.69 17.08
CA SER A 100 -2.59 0.75 17.82
C SER A 100 -3.63 0.00 16.98
N ARG A 101 -3.93 0.48 15.77
CA ARG A 101 -4.90 -0.16 14.87
C ARG A 101 -4.27 -1.19 13.94
N ILE A 102 -2.98 -1.01 13.60
CA ILE A 102 -2.30 -1.87 12.64
C ILE A 102 -1.61 -2.99 13.39
N THR A 103 -2.17 -4.20 13.29
CA THR A 103 -1.59 -5.40 13.92
C THR A 103 -0.49 -6.02 13.08
N ARG A 104 -0.55 -5.87 11.77
CA ARG A 104 0.44 -6.31 10.78
C ARG A 104 0.47 -5.34 9.61
N LEU A 105 1.65 -5.04 9.11
CA LEU A 105 1.86 -4.20 7.93
C LEU A 105 2.54 -5.03 6.83
N VAL A 106 1.96 -5.05 5.64
CA VAL A 106 2.56 -5.66 4.44
C VAL A 106 2.76 -4.57 3.40
N VAL A 107 3.98 -4.41 2.93
CA VAL A 107 4.32 -3.41 1.91
C VAL A 107 4.97 -4.09 0.72
N GLU A 108 4.37 -3.93 -0.45
CA GLU A 108 4.85 -4.46 -1.71
C GLU A 108 5.62 -3.39 -2.49
N ASP A 109 6.89 -3.66 -2.68
CA ASP A 109 7.89 -2.97 -3.52
C ASP A 109 7.86 -1.44 -3.39
N ALA A 110 7.72 -0.94 -2.17
CA ALA A 110 7.61 0.47 -1.87
C ALA A 110 8.47 0.90 -0.68
N PRO A 111 9.62 1.55 -0.88
CA PRO A 111 10.22 2.37 0.16
C PRO A 111 9.42 3.69 0.28
N PRO A 112 9.44 4.37 1.43
CA PRO A 112 9.01 5.76 1.47
C PRO A 112 9.75 6.59 0.43
N PRO A 113 9.14 7.64 -0.12
CA PRO A 113 9.79 8.49 -1.10
C PRO A 113 11.15 9.01 -0.60
N PHE A 114 12.13 9.02 -1.48
CA PHE A 114 13.48 9.52 -1.25
C PHE A 114 13.86 10.49 -2.36
N ALA A 115 14.72 11.46 -2.07
CA ALA A 115 15.08 12.52 -3.01
C ALA A 115 15.58 11.94 -4.34
N ARG A 116 14.86 12.23 -5.41
CA ARG A 116 15.17 11.83 -6.79
C ARG A 116 14.49 12.78 -7.77
N THR A 117 14.94 12.80 -9.01
CA THR A 117 14.27 13.55 -10.08
C THR A 117 13.51 12.57 -10.95
N ARG A 118 12.19 12.55 -10.82
CA ARG A 118 11.28 11.79 -11.67
C ARG A 118 10.49 12.77 -12.56
N PRO A 119 10.59 12.69 -13.88
CA PRO A 119 9.79 13.54 -14.75
C PRO A 119 8.31 13.13 -14.68
N VAL A 120 7.42 14.11 -14.79
CA VAL A 120 5.99 13.83 -15.00
C VAL A 120 5.84 13.29 -16.42
N PRO A 121 5.31 12.06 -16.60
CA PRO A 121 5.09 11.52 -17.93
C PRO A 121 3.98 12.30 -18.66
N PRO A 122 3.90 12.25 -19.99
CA PRO A 122 2.78 12.83 -20.71
C PRO A 122 1.48 12.07 -20.35
N ARG A 123 0.38 12.83 -20.28
CA ARG A 123 -0.93 12.21 -20.05
C ARG A 123 -1.26 11.22 -21.17
N PRO A 124 -1.59 9.95 -20.88
CA PRO A 124 -2.04 9.01 -21.90
C PRO A 124 -3.29 9.51 -22.62
N ALA A 125 -3.45 9.12 -23.88
CA ALA A 125 -4.66 9.41 -24.64
C ALA A 125 -5.82 8.53 -24.15
N GLY A 126 -7.05 9.05 -24.23
CA GLY A 126 -8.27 8.32 -23.89
C GLY A 126 -8.77 8.56 -22.45
N GLU A 127 -9.75 7.75 -22.07
CA GLU A 127 -10.31 7.74 -20.72
C GLU A 127 -9.38 6.99 -19.77
N LEU A 128 -9.27 7.48 -18.56
CA LEU A 128 -8.49 6.88 -17.50
C LEU A 128 -9.41 6.46 -16.36
N SER A 129 -9.05 5.40 -15.64
CA SER A 129 -9.74 4.96 -14.43
C SER A 129 -9.37 5.81 -13.20
N PHE A 130 -8.61 6.90 -13.39
CA PHE A 130 -8.16 7.80 -12.34
C PHE A 130 -8.02 9.25 -12.86
N ASP A 131 -8.06 10.23 -11.97
CA ASP A 131 -7.77 11.62 -12.29
C ASP A 131 -6.28 11.79 -12.58
N TRP A 132 -5.95 12.22 -13.80
CA TRP A 132 -4.56 12.47 -14.19
C TRP A 132 -3.83 13.47 -13.27
N ALA A 133 -4.56 14.38 -12.63
CA ALA A 133 -3.97 15.36 -11.71
C ALA A 133 -3.28 14.71 -10.49
N VAL A 134 -3.59 13.45 -10.18
CA VAL A 134 -2.88 12.67 -9.15
C VAL A 134 -1.41 12.50 -9.51
N VAL A 135 -1.11 12.23 -10.79
CA VAL A 135 0.25 11.88 -11.23
C VAL A 135 1.26 13.01 -10.97
N PRO A 136 1.07 14.25 -11.45
CA PRO A 136 2.00 15.32 -11.15
C PRO A 136 2.07 15.63 -9.65
N ALA A 137 0.96 15.59 -8.91
CA ALA A 137 0.94 15.85 -7.47
C ALA A 137 1.81 14.84 -6.70
N ILE A 138 1.64 13.55 -6.94
CA ILE A 138 2.43 12.50 -6.29
C ILE A 138 3.91 12.53 -6.74
N ILE A 139 4.19 12.83 -8.01
CA ILE A 139 5.58 12.96 -8.49
C ILE A 139 6.28 14.16 -7.83
N GLU A 140 5.59 15.26 -7.59
CA GLU A 140 6.14 16.41 -6.87
C GLU A 140 6.59 16.00 -5.46
N GLU A 141 5.74 15.32 -4.70
CA GLU A 141 6.10 14.82 -3.35
C GLU A 141 7.20 13.75 -3.38
N VAL A 142 7.24 12.92 -4.41
CA VAL A 142 8.32 11.94 -4.60
C VAL A 142 9.65 12.61 -4.92
N ASN A 143 9.65 13.77 -5.60
CA ASN A 143 10.85 14.50 -5.96
C ASN A 143 11.38 15.40 -4.82
N ASP A 144 10.48 15.89 -3.96
CA ASP A 144 10.81 16.68 -2.77
C ASP A 144 10.15 16.07 -1.51
N PRO A 145 10.60 14.87 -1.10
CA PRO A 145 9.94 14.12 -0.05
C PRO A 145 10.15 14.75 1.33
N SER A 146 9.11 14.71 2.16
CA SER A 146 9.22 15.05 3.57
C SER A 146 10.22 14.12 4.27
N GLN A 147 11.19 14.70 4.95
CA GLN A 147 12.14 13.92 5.76
C GLN A 147 11.44 13.14 6.89
N ARG A 148 10.26 13.57 7.32
CA ARG A 148 9.47 12.90 8.35
C ARG A 148 9.11 11.46 7.96
N TRP A 149 8.86 11.19 6.69
CA TRP A 149 8.49 9.85 6.24
C TRP A 149 9.56 8.80 6.55
N TRP A 150 10.84 9.19 6.53
CA TRP A 150 11.95 8.31 6.93
C TRP A 150 12.24 8.37 8.42
N THR A 151 12.23 9.54 9.04
CA THR A 151 12.57 9.71 10.46
C THR A 151 11.52 9.12 11.40
N GLN A 152 10.28 8.93 10.93
CA GLN A 152 9.19 8.31 11.69
C GLN A 152 9.01 6.81 11.40
N LEU A 153 9.83 6.18 10.53
CA LEU A 153 9.78 4.73 10.32
C LEU A 153 9.98 3.92 11.62
N PRO A 154 10.87 4.31 12.54
CA PRO A 154 11.01 3.61 13.83
C PRO A 154 9.75 3.68 14.72
N ASP A 155 8.80 4.57 14.45
CA ASP A 155 7.54 4.70 15.21
C ASP A 155 6.51 3.62 14.80
N ILE A 156 6.76 2.88 13.72
CA ILE A 156 5.91 1.76 13.29
C ILE A 156 6.11 0.61 14.26
N THR A 157 5.11 0.32 15.05
CA THR A 157 5.13 -0.76 16.07
C THR A 157 4.64 -2.10 15.53
N ALA A 158 3.89 -2.10 14.44
CA ALA A 158 3.38 -3.31 13.82
C ALA A 158 4.51 -4.14 13.22
N PRO A 159 4.57 -5.47 13.46
CA PRO A 159 5.39 -6.34 12.65
C PRO A 159 5.14 -6.10 11.17
N THR A 160 6.23 -5.94 10.41
CA THR A 160 6.16 -5.49 9.01
C THR A 160 6.78 -6.54 8.08
N LEU A 161 6.04 -6.92 7.05
CA LEU A 161 6.54 -7.68 5.92
C LEU A 161 6.76 -6.73 4.74
N LEU A 162 8.00 -6.65 4.28
CA LEU A 162 8.37 -5.89 3.10
C LEU A 162 8.73 -6.88 1.99
N ILE A 163 8.04 -6.77 0.84
CA ILE A 163 8.23 -7.67 -0.29
C ILE A 163 8.85 -6.85 -1.43
N GLY A 164 10.06 -7.22 -1.84
CA GLY A 164 10.76 -6.58 -2.95
C GLY A 164 10.60 -7.36 -4.24
N GLY A 165 10.49 -6.64 -5.38
CA GLY A 165 10.32 -7.21 -6.70
C GLY A 165 11.61 -7.68 -7.38
N GLY A 166 12.75 -7.53 -6.70
CA GLY A 166 14.06 -7.96 -7.22
C GLY A 166 14.63 -7.05 -8.31
N SER A 167 15.60 -7.56 -9.04
CA SER A 167 16.39 -6.77 -10.00
C SER A 167 15.62 -6.27 -11.22
N THR A 168 14.44 -6.79 -11.47
CA THR A 168 13.57 -6.36 -12.57
C THR A 168 12.58 -5.27 -12.18
N SER A 169 12.48 -4.95 -10.88
CA SER A 169 11.72 -3.81 -10.41
C SER A 169 12.44 -2.50 -10.75
N HIS A 170 11.66 -1.46 -11.03
CA HIS A 170 12.17 -0.09 -11.19
C HIS A 170 12.45 0.61 -9.85
N ILE A 171 12.09 -0.03 -8.74
CA ILE A 171 12.37 0.46 -7.38
C ILE A 171 13.78 -0.01 -6.98
N PRO A 172 14.65 0.91 -6.54
CA PRO A 172 15.97 0.54 -6.03
C PRO A 172 15.85 -0.36 -4.79
N GLN A 173 16.21 -1.62 -4.92
CA GLN A 173 16.02 -2.63 -3.87
C GLN A 173 16.84 -2.35 -2.60
N GLU A 174 17.96 -1.62 -2.72
CA GLU A 174 18.73 -1.13 -1.58
C GLU A 174 17.92 -0.20 -0.66
N LYS A 175 16.89 0.50 -1.20
CA LYS A 175 16.00 1.33 -0.39
C LYS A 175 15.06 0.50 0.48
N LEU A 176 14.66 -0.68 0.01
CA LEU A 176 13.90 -1.64 0.83
C LEU A 176 14.77 -2.19 1.98
N VAL A 177 16.06 -2.45 1.70
CA VAL A 177 17.02 -2.84 2.73
C VAL A 177 17.18 -1.72 3.77
N ASP A 178 17.26 -0.46 3.33
CA ASP A 178 17.33 0.70 4.24
C ASP A 178 16.10 0.78 5.16
N VAL A 179 14.89 0.56 4.61
CA VAL A 179 13.64 0.48 5.40
C VAL A 179 13.70 -0.66 6.42
N ALA A 180 14.09 -1.86 5.98
CA ALA A 180 14.16 -3.04 6.85
C ALA A 180 15.16 -2.91 8.00
N ARG A 181 16.14 -2.00 7.88
CA ARG A 181 17.09 -1.71 8.97
C ARG A 181 16.55 -0.78 10.04
N VAL A 182 15.55 0.06 9.71
CA VAL A 182 15.06 1.11 10.60
C VAL A 182 13.68 0.85 11.15
N VAL A 183 12.83 0.09 10.43
CA VAL A 183 11.52 -0.35 10.93
C VAL A 183 11.73 -1.51 11.91
N PRO A 184 11.29 -1.39 13.17
CA PRO A 184 11.35 -2.50 14.12
C PRO A 184 10.52 -3.69 13.61
N TRP A 185 11.00 -4.91 13.88
CA TRP A 185 10.28 -6.15 13.51
C TRP A 185 9.94 -6.26 12.00
N CYS A 186 10.84 -5.76 11.14
CA CYS A 186 10.68 -5.84 9.70
C CYS A 186 11.34 -7.10 9.13
N THR A 187 10.58 -7.87 8.37
CA THR A 187 11.06 -8.97 7.53
C THR A 187 11.06 -8.52 6.08
N LEU A 188 12.21 -8.61 5.40
CA LEU A 188 12.33 -8.34 3.97
C LEU A 188 12.44 -9.66 3.20
N ILE A 189 11.53 -9.87 2.25
CA ILE A 189 11.53 -11.01 1.33
C ILE A 189 11.59 -10.48 -0.10
N THR A 190 12.25 -11.20 -0.99
CA THR A 190 12.29 -10.88 -2.43
C THR A 190 11.54 -11.94 -3.22
N ILE A 191 10.55 -11.51 -4.00
CA ILE A 191 9.92 -12.31 -5.05
C ILE A 191 10.34 -11.66 -6.38
N PRO A 192 11.15 -12.31 -7.23
CA PRO A 192 11.76 -11.67 -8.42
C PRO A 192 10.76 -11.56 -9.58
N ALA A 193 9.72 -10.76 -9.39
CA ALA A 193 8.57 -10.58 -10.30
C ALA A 193 8.47 -9.16 -10.90
N GLY A 194 9.39 -8.26 -10.54
CA GLY A 194 9.25 -6.84 -10.91
C GLY A 194 8.40 -6.07 -9.90
N HIS A 195 7.80 -4.95 -10.34
CA HIS A 195 7.10 -4.05 -9.44
C HIS A 195 5.73 -4.56 -8.99
N ASP A 196 4.98 -5.18 -9.90
CA ASP A 196 3.59 -5.61 -9.71
C ASP A 196 3.56 -7.10 -9.33
N ILE A 197 4.04 -7.42 -8.10
CA ILE A 197 4.31 -8.80 -7.66
C ILE A 197 3.00 -9.58 -7.52
N HIS A 198 1.99 -8.98 -6.88
CA HIS A 198 0.70 -9.62 -6.64
C HIS A 198 -0.07 -9.93 -7.93
N GLU A 199 0.21 -9.21 -9.03
CA GLU A 199 -0.35 -9.49 -10.35
C GLU A 199 0.47 -10.53 -11.14
N SER A 200 1.81 -10.39 -11.10
CA SER A 200 2.73 -11.23 -11.88
C SER A 200 2.93 -12.61 -11.27
N GLU A 201 2.98 -12.71 -9.95
CA GLU A 201 3.20 -13.93 -9.18
C GLU A 201 2.19 -14.06 -8.02
N PRO A 202 0.86 -14.12 -8.30
CA PRO A 202 -0.19 -14.07 -7.29
C PRO A 202 -0.12 -15.24 -6.29
N ASP A 203 0.35 -16.40 -6.75
CA ASP A 203 0.50 -17.58 -5.91
C ASP A 203 1.61 -17.38 -4.88
N ALA A 204 2.80 -16.98 -5.33
CA ALA A 204 3.95 -16.74 -4.47
C ALA A 204 3.69 -15.58 -3.50
N PHE A 205 3.06 -14.49 -3.98
CA PHE A 205 2.69 -13.37 -3.13
C PHE A 205 1.74 -13.79 -2.00
N SER A 206 0.68 -14.50 -2.35
CA SER A 206 -0.34 -14.93 -1.38
C SER A 206 0.23 -15.92 -0.36
N GLU A 207 1.05 -16.87 -0.80
CA GLU A 207 1.71 -17.88 0.05
C GLU A 207 2.63 -17.20 1.06
N VAL A 208 3.52 -16.31 0.59
CA VAL A 208 4.46 -15.57 1.44
C VAL A 208 3.71 -14.73 2.50
N VAL A 209 2.65 -14.02 2.11
CA VAL A 209 1.86 -13.20 3.04
C VAL A 209 1.12 -14.07 4.05
N LEU A 210 0.44 -15.15 3.61
CA LEU A 210 -0.33 -16.02 4.49
C LEU A 210 0.56 -16.80 5.46
N ASP A 211 1.71 -17.27 5.02
CA ASP A 211 2.69 -17.96 5.85
C ASP A 211 3.26 -17.02 6.91
N TRP A 212 3.62 -15.80 6.52
CA TRP A 212 4.12 -14.82 7.47
C TRP A 212 3.06 -14.41 8.50
N LEU A 213 1.78 -14.25 8.09
CA LEU A 213 0.67 -13.96 8.99
C LEU A 213 0.33 -15.14 9.92
N GLY A 214 0.70 -16.37 9.55
CA GLY A 214 0.47 -17.59 10.34
C GLY A 214 1.63 -17.97 11.25
N ALA A 215 2.80 -17.35 11.13
CA ALA A 215 4.02 -17.75 11.85
C ALA A 215 3.99 -17.47 13.36
N ASP A 216 3.05 -16.66 13.85
CA ASP A 216 2.91 -16.27 15.27
C ASP A 216 1.72 -16.97 15.96
N GLY A 217 1.18 -18.08 15.40
CA GLY A 217 0.07 -18.86 15.94
C GLY A 217 0.48 -20.02 16.82
#